data_505f088b1a0a0cda9b0d88f4f6ded7e6
#
_entry.id   505f088b1a0a0cda9b0d88f4f6ded7e6
#
_cell.length_a   1.000
_cell.length_b   1.000
_cell.length_c   1.000
_cell.angle_alpha   90.00
_cell.angle_beta   90.00
_cell.angle_gamma   90.00
#
_symmetry.space_group_name_H-M   'P 1'
#
loop_
_entity.id
_entity.type
_entity.pdbx_description
1 polymer ?
#
loop_
_entity_poly.entity_id
_entity_poly.type
_entity_poly.pdbx_seq_one_letter_code
_entity_poly.pdbx_strand_id
1 'polypeptide(L)'
;MNYTISFAPLLPLLWLSILGMAGLVLIAVSAFARTRGWWLRGLAMALLLASLSNPTLRHEDREALNDIAVAVIDRSQSQLAGARMQQADEAEAALKAATATLTNTELRVVTVQSGLNPQEDGTRLFTALNRALGDIPPERFAGALLVTDGQVHDVPPDASKSGINGPLHGLLTGSQTERDRRVVIEQAPRFGIVGNAQILRFRVDDVGGGGG
;
A
#
# COMPACT_ATOMS: atom_id res chain seq x y z
N MET A 1 12.13 -21.44 -11.99
CA MET A 1 11.50 -21.89 -13.24
C MET A 1 10.69 -23.12 -12.92
N ASN A 2 9.38 -22.98 -12.81
CA ASN A 2 8.49 -24.12 -12.53
C ASN A 2 7.67 -24.41 -13.78
N TYR A 3 7.81 -25.64 -14.30
CA TYR A 3 7.00 -26.12 -15.40
C TYR A 3 5.85 -26.95 -14.82
N THR A 4 4.63 -26.57 -15.14
CA THR A 4 3.44 -27.34 -14.78
C THR A 4 2.73 -27.81 -16.04
N ILE A 5 2.43 -29.11 -16.09
CA ILE A 5 1.59 -29.66 -17.14
C ILE A 5 0.14 -29.51 -16.67
N SER A 6 -0.62 -28.70 -17.39
CA SER A 6 -2.07 -28.57 -17.17
C SER A 6 -2.83 -29.21 -18.33
N PHE A 7 -3.97 -29.82 -18.02
CA PHE A 7 -4.86 -30.41 -19.01
C PHE A 7 -6.06 -29.46 -19.19
N ALA A 8 -6.28 -29.03 -20.43
CA ALA A 8 -7.43 -28.21 -20.81
C ALA A 8 -8.26 -28.97 -21.83
N PRO A 9 -9.01 -30.02 -21.41
CA PRO A 9 -9.67 -30.93 -22.31
C PRO A 9 -10.64 -30.18 -23.22
N LEU A 10 -10.63 -30.54 -24.53
CA LEU A 10 -11.49 -29.95 -25.55
C LEU A 10 -12.96 -30.40 -25.40
N LEU A 11 -13.19 -31.51 -24.69
CA LEU A 11 -14.52 -32.04 -24.39
C LEU A 11 -14.70 -32.14 -22.88
N PRO A 12 -15.94 -32.01 -22.36
CA PRO A 12 -16.24 -32.31 -20.95
C PRO A 12 -15.74 -33.70 -20.57
N LEU A 13 -15.19 -33.82 -19.35
CA LEU A 13 -14.59 -35.06 -18.82
C LEU A 13 -15.52 -36.29 -18.97
N LEU A 14 -16.83 -36.07 -18.87
CA LEU A 14 -17.83 -37.12 -19.04
C LEU A 14 -17.79 -37.72 -20.46
N TRP A 15 -17.67 -36.92 -21.50
CA TRP A 15 -17.60 -37.42 -22.88
C TRP A 15 -16.25 -38.07 -23.17
N LEU A 16 -15.17 -37.55 -22.62
CA LEU A 16 -13.84 -38.18 -22.70
C LEU A 16 -13.80 -39.54 -22.04
N SER A 17 -14.45 -39.71 -20.88
CA SER A 17 -14.55 -41.01 -20.18
C SER A 17 -15.42 -42.03 -20.96
N ILE A 18 -16.55 -41.58 -21.53
CA ILE A 18 -17.40 -42.43 -22.38
C ILE A 18 -16.63 -42.89 -23.61
N LEU A 19 -15.93 -42.00 -24.29
CA LEU A 19 -15.11 -42.28 -25.46
C LEU A 19 -13.99 -43.27 -25.13
N GLY A 20 -13.31 -43.05 -23.99
CA GLY A 20 -12.27 -43.94 -23.48
C GLY A 20 -12.78 -45.34 -23.17
N MET A 21 -13.95 -45.44 -22.52
CA MET A 21 -14.57 -46.71 -22.19
C MET A 21 -15.03 -47.46 -23.46
N ALA A 22 -15.66 -46.77 -24.40
CA ALA A 22 -16.06 -47.35 -25.67
C ALA A 22 -14.86 -47.87 -26.47
N GLY A 23 -13.75 -47.08 -26.48
CA GLY A 23 -12.49 -47.46 -27.09
C GLY A 23 -11.88 -48.72 -26.48
N LEU A 24 -11.87 -48.80 -25.13
CA LEU A 24 -11.38 -49.97 -24.39
C LEU A 24 -12.18 -51.23 -24.76
N VAL A 25 -13.51 -51.13 -24.82
CA VAL A 25 -14.38 -52.24 -25.22
C VAL A 25 -14.09 -52.73 -26.66
N LEU A 26 -13.93 -51.76 -27.59
CA LEU A 26 -13.61 -52.11 -29.00
C LEU A 26 -12.22 -52.76 -29.12
N ILE A 27 -11.23 -52.31 -28.35
CA ILE A 27 -9.90 -52.92 -28.34
C ILE A 27 -9.97 -54.31 -27.73
N ALA A 28 -10.69 -54.52 -26.63
CA ALA A 28 -10.88 -55.82 -25.99
C ALA A 28 -11.54 -56.84 -26.93
N VAL A 29 -12.63 -56.43 -27.59
CA VAL A 29 -13.32 -57.29 -28.58
C VAL A 29 -12.39 -57.64 -29.75
N SER A 30 -11.64 -56.66 -30.26
CA SER A 30 -10.69 -56.86 -31.37
C SER A 30 -9.53 -57.77 -30.98
N ALA A 31 -9.05 -57.71 -29.74
CA ALA A 31 -8.03 -58.59 -29.21
C ALA A 31 -8.56 -60.01 -29.01
N PHE A 32 -9.79 -60.16 -28.49
CA PHE A 32 -10.43 -61.47 -28.29
C PHE A 32 -10.70 -62.16 -29.61
N ALA A 33 -11.14 -61.42 -30.64
CA ALA A 33 -11.35 -61.90 -31.99
C ALA A 33 -10.05 -62.14 -32.75
N ARG A 34 -8.86 -61.97 -32.12
CA ARG A 34 -7.55 -62.19 -32.75
C ARG A 34 -7.36 -61.47 -34.09
N THR A 35 -8.01 -60.28 -34.26
CA THR A 35 -7.90 -59.49 -35.51
C THR A 35 -6.49 -58.95 -35.68
N ARG A 36 -5.96 -59.03 -36.91
CA ARG A 36 -4.64 -58.43 -37.20
C ARG A 36 -4.69 -56.92 -36.98
N GLY A 37 -3.71 -56.36 -36.19
CA GLY A 37 -3.57 -54.94 -36.00
C GLY A 37 -4.43 -54.34 -34.85
N TRP A 38 -4.94 -55.15 -33.90
CA TRP A 38 -5.66 -54.65 -32.71
C TRP A 38 -4.86 -53.64 -31.90
N TRP A 39 -3.52 -53.82 -31.80
CA TRP A 39 -2.62 -52.92 -31.10
C TRP A 39 -2.51 -51.56 -31.78
N LEU A 40 -2.56 -51.49 -33.14
CA LEU A 40 -2.57 -50.22 -33.88
C LEU A 40 -3.85 -49.42 -33.60
N ARG A 41 -4.97 -50.06 -33.43
CA ARG A 41 -6.24 -49.40 -33.05
C ARG A 41 -6.17 -48.87 -31.63
N GLY A 42 -5.52 -49.63 -30.73
CA GLY A 42 -5.27 -49.18 -29.36
C GLY A 42 -4.35 -47.93 -29.32
N LEU A 43 -3.27 -47.95 -30.10
CA LEU A 43 -2.37 -46.80 -30.20
C LEU A 43 -3.07 -45.56 -30.77
N ALA A 44 -3.87 -45.74 -31.84
CA ALA A 44 -4.63 -44.64 -32.45
C ALA A 44 -5.64 -44.02 -31.46
N MET A 45 -6.34 -44.88 -30.67
CA MET A 45 -7.25 -44.42 -29.63
C MET A 45 -6.54 -43.69 -28.51
N ALA A 46 -5.37 -44.17 -28.06
CA ALA A 46 -4.57 -43.52 -27.04
C ALA A 46 -4.08 -42.13 -27.50
N LEU A 47 -3.61 -42.03 -28.75
CA LEU A 47 -3.20 -40.76 -29.34
C LEU A 47 -4.37 -39.77 -29.49
N LEU A 48 -5.56 -40.29 -29.86
CA LEU A 48 -6.77 -39.46 -29.95
C LEU A 48 -7.16 -38.90 -28.57
N LEU A 49 -7.20 -39.73 -27.55
CA LEU A 49 -7.52 -39.32 -26.19
C LEU A 49 -6.46 -38.35 -25.63
N ALA A 50 -5.18 -38.57 -25.88
CA ALA A 50 -4.12 -37.69 -25.53
C ALA A 50 -4.26 -36.30 -26.23
N SER A 51 -4.61 -36.30 -27.51
CA SER A 51 -4.88 -35.07 -28.27
C SER A 51 -6.11 -34.31 -27.73
N LEU A 52 -7.20 -35.03 -27.42
CA LEU A 52 -8.42 -34.44 -26.88
C LEU A 52 -8.26 -33.93 -25.46
N SER A 53 -7.34 -34.50 -24.68
CA SER A 53 -7.00 -34.00 -23.33
C SER A 53 -6.17 -32.71 -23.35
N ASN A 54 -5.68 -32.32 -24.54
CA ASN A 54 -4.99 -31.05 -24.79
C ASN A 54 -3.97 -30.69 -23.69
N PRO A 55 -2.89 -31.45 -23.49
CA PRO A 55 -1.88 -31.18 -22.53
C PRO A 55 -1.17 -29.85 -22.89
N THR A 56 -1.24 -28.85 -21.99
CA THR A 56 -0.57 -27.56 -22.15
C THR A 56 0.57 -27.45 -21.17
N LEU A 57 1.75 -27.11 -21.67
CA LEU A 57 2.89 -26.77 -20.84
C LEU A 57 2.76 -25.31 -20.42
N ARG A 58 2.46 -25.08 -19.14
CA ARG A 58 2.47 -23.76 -18.56
C ARG A 58 3.86 -23.44 -18.04
N HIS A 59 4.41 -22.36 -18.58
CA HIS A 59 5.60 -21.72 -18.01
C HIS A 59 5.12 -20.57 -17.15
N GLU A 60 5.41 -20.62 -15.86
CA GLU A 60 5.05 -19.59 -14.92
C GLU A 60 6.32 -18.85 -14.49
N ASP A 61 6.56 -17.69 -15.09
CA ASP A 61 7.58 -16.76 -14.64
C ASP A 61 6.95 -15.84 -13.59
N ARG A 62 7.29 -16.06 -12.33
CA ARG A 62 6.91 -15.16 -11.24
C ARG A 62 8.02 -14.15 -11.05
N GLU A 63 7.79 -12.93 -11.49
CA GLU A 63 8.58 -11.80 -11.05
C GLU A 63 8.03 -11.34 -9.69
N ALA A 64 8.89 -11.34 -8.67
CA ALA A 64 8.56 -10.75 -7.39
C ALA A 64 8.44 -9.22 -7.60
N LEU A 65 7.23 -8.69 -7.48
CA LEU A 65 7.01 -7.25 -7.45
C LEU A 65 7.54 -6.69 -6.13
N ASN A 66 8.16 -5.52 -6.18
CA ASN A 66 8.64 -4.84 -4.98
C ASN A 66 7.49 -4.49 -4.05
N ASP A 67 7.71 -4.66 -2.76
CA ASP A 67 6.86 -4.14 -1.72
C ASP A 67 6.97 -2.61 -1.68
N ILE A 68 5.88 -1.93 -1.28
CA ILE A 68 5.84 -0.47 -1.26
C ILE A 68 5.67 0.01 0.18
N ALA A 69 6.68 0.74 0.66
CA ALA A 69 6.61 1.49 1.91
C ALA A 69 6.21 2.94 1.60
N VAL A 70 5.28 3.49 2.38
CA VAL A 70 4.81 4.87 2.21
C VAL A 70 5.30 5.72 3.36
N ALA A 71 6.03 6.81 3.07
CA ALA A 71 6.41 7.82 4.05
C ALA A 71 5.60 9.10 3.80
N VAL A 72 4.83 9.53 4.79
CA VAL A 72 4.12 10.81 4.75
C VAL A 72 4.85 11.80 5.64
N ILE A 73 5.35 12.87 5.03
CA ILE A 73 6.17 13.87 5.71
C ILE A 73 5.37 15.15 5.84
N ASP A 74 5.20 15.57 7.08
CA ASP A 74 4.54 16.81 7.43
C ASP A 74 5.52 17.99 7.21
N ARG A 75 5.12 18.92 6.35
CA ARG A 75 5.82 20.20 6.12
C ARG A 75 4.86 21.38 6.30
N SER A 76 3.94 21.25 7.23
CA SER A 76 3.01 22.29 7.61
C SER A 76 3.70 23.45 8.34
N GLN A 77 2.97 24.53 8.58
CA GLN A 77 3.53 25.70 9.27
C GLN A 77 4.04 25.40 10.68
N SER A 78 3.44 24.42 11.36
CA SER A 78 3.89 23.99 12.70
C SER A 78 5.30 23.40 12.69
N GLN A 79 5.75 22.86 11.56
CA GLN A 79 7.12 22.35 11.38
C GLN A 79 8.19 23.44 11.24
N LEU A 80 7.79 24.70 11.02
CA LEU A 80 8.73 25.82 10.96
C LEU A 80 9.29 26.22 12.35
N ALA A 81 8.70 25.70 13.43
CA ALA A 81 9.18 25.95 14.78
C ALA A 81 10.42 25.13 15.11
N GLY A 82 11.43 25.78 15.71
CA GLY A 82 12.65 25.10 16.17
C GLY A 82 13.40 24.33 15.08
N ALA A 83 13.81 23.08 15.38
CA ALA A 83 14.56 22.22 14.49
C ALA A 83 13.70 21.17 13.76
N ARG A 84 12.37 21.25 13.82
CA ARG A 84 11.43 20.24 13.33
C ARG A 84 11.58 20.00 11.84
N MET A 85 11.72 21.06 11.02
CA MET A 85 11.93 20.95 9.59
C MET A 85 13.22 20.19 9.27
N GLN A 86 14.32 20.51 9.98
CA GLN A 86 15.58 19.80 9.80
C GLN A 86 15.46 18.32 10.20
N GLN A 87 14.78 18.03 11.31
CA GLN A 87 14.53 16.65 11.74
C GLN A 87 13.70 15.86 10.71
N ALA A 88 12.71 16.51 10.08
CA ALA A 88 11.93 15.91 9.01
C ALA A 88 12.79 15.62 7.77
N ASP A 89 13.71 16.53 7.41
CA ASP A 89 14.66 16.34 6.30
C ASP A 89 15.64 15.19 6.59
N GLU A 90 16.17 15.14 7.81
CA GLU A 90 17.06 14.06 8.26
C GLU A 90 16.35 12.71 8.26
N ALA A 91 15.08 12.67 8.71
CA ALA A 91 14.25 11.46 8.68
C ALA A 91 14.00 10.99 7.25
N GLU A 92 13.66 11.91 6.35
CA GLU A 92 13.45 11.58 4.92
C GLU A 92 14.74 11.02 4.30
N ALA A 93 15.88 11.65 4.55
CA ALA A 93 17.17 11.20 4.05
C ALA A 93 17.53 9.80 4.59
N ALA A 94 17.33 9.59 5.90
CA ALA A 94 17.58 8.30 6.54
C ALA A 94 16.66 7.18 5.98
N LEU A 95 15.38 7.48 5.75
CA LEU A 95 14.44 6.54 5.15
C LEU A 95 14.84 6.16 3.72
N LYS A 96 15.22 7.14 2.90
CA LYS A 96 15.72 6.88 1.54
C LYS A 96 16.98 6.02 1.56
N ALA A 97 17.91 6.32 2.44
CA ALA A 97 19.14 5.54 2.58
C ALA A 97 18.88 4.11 3.06
N ALA A 98 18.01 3.93 4.06
CA ALA A 98 17.63 2.62 4.56
C ALA A 98 16.93 1.79 3.50
N THR A 99 15.98 2.39 2.76
CA THR A 99 15.23 1.67 1.71
C THR A 99 16.10 1.31 0.52
N ALA A 100 17.10 2.14 0.18
CA ALA A 100 18.04 1.85 -0.90
C ALA A 100 18.88 0.57 -0.66
N THR A 101 18.98 0.11 0.59
CA THR A 101 19.66 -1.16 0.93
C THR A 101 18.75 -2.39 0.79
N LEU A 102 17.45 -2.20 0.63
CA LEU A 102 16.45 -3.26 0.49
C LEU A 102 16.21 -3.56 -0.99
N THR A 103 16.47 -4.79 -1.40
CA THR A 103 16.43 -5.20 -2.82
C THR A 103 15.01 -5.27 -3.40
N ASN A 104 13.99 -5.44 -2.54
CA ASN A 104 12.60 -5.68 -2.96
C ASN A 104 11.62 -4.66 -2.36
N THR A 105 12.09 -3.45 -2.05
CA THR A 105 11.24 -2.44 -1.42
C THR A 105 11.38 -1.10 -2.15
N GLU A 106 10.25 -0.51 -2.48
CA GLU A 106 10.13 0.83 -3.06
C GLU A 106 9.63 1.79 -2.00
N LEU A 107 10.30 2.93 -1.82
CA LEU A 107 9.84 4.00 -0.93
C LEU A 107 9.06 5.04 -1.71
N ARG A 108 7.79 5.23 -1.34
CA ARG A 108 6.96 6.33 -1.84
C ARG A 108 6.88 7.43 -0.79
N VAL A 109 7.44 8.58 -1.09
CA VAL A 109 7.41 9.75 -0.21
C VAL A 109 6.28 10.68 -0.64
N VAL A 110 5.43 11.04 0.33
CA VAL A 110 4.32 12.00 0.16
C VAL A 110 4.54 13.16 1.11
N THR A 111 4.55 14.38 0.60
CA THR A 111 4.72 15.58 1.41
C THR A 111 3.36 16.26 1.60
N VAL A 112 3.04 16.60 2.85
CA VAL A 112 1.84 17.34 3.22
C VAL A 112 2.22 18.74 3.65
N GLN A 113 1.58 19.73 3.06
CA GLN A 113 1.75 21.16 3.43
C GLN A 113 0.43 21.68 3.98
N SER A 114 0.50 22.76 4.77
CA SER A 114 -0.70 23.49 5.20
C SER A 114 -1.47 24.01 3.98
N GLY A 115 -2.80 23.91 4.02
CA GLY A 115 -3.66 24.48 2.98
C GLY A 115 -3.48 26.01 2.89
N LEU A 116 -3.66 26.55 1.69
CA LEU A 116 -3.62 28.01 1.45
C LEU A 116 -4.84 28.75 2.02
N ASN A 117 -5.88 28.02 2.40
CA ASN A 117 -7.12 28.58 2.94
C ASN A 117 -7.12 28.53 4.46
N PRO A 118 -7.36 29.65 5.17
CA PRO A 118 -7.47 29.67 6.64
C PRO A 118 -8.59 28.76 7.20
N GLN A 119 -9.53 28.32 6.38
CA GLN A 119 -10.63 27.43 6.77
C GLN A 119 -10.26 25.94 6.61
N GLU A 120 -9.17 25.64 5.93
CA GLU A 120 -8.58 24.30 5.81
C GLU A 120 -7.34 24.13 6.70
N ASP A 121 -7.29 24.94 7.77
CA ASP A 121 -6.18 25.00 8.71
C ASP A 121 -6.08 23.66 9.46
N GLY A 122 -5.11 22.86 9.09
CA GLY A 122 -4.82 21.56 9.72
C GLY A 122 -4.08 20.61 8.81
N THR A 123 -3.16 19.89 9.42
CA THR A 123 -2.38 18.87 8.72
C THR A 123 -3.21 17.59 8.56
N ARG A 124 -3.47 17.20 7.31
CA ARG A 124 -4.29 16.03 6.96
C ARG A 124 -3.41 14.88 6.46
N LEU A 125 -2.72 14.22 7.39
CA LEU A 125 -1.77 13.16 7.07
C LEU A 125 -2.48 11.87 6.64
N PHE A 126 -3.59 11.50 7.30
CA PHE A 126 -4.34 10.28 6.97
C PHE A 126 -5.03 10.39 5.62
N THR A 127 -5.53 11.56 5.27
CA THR A 127 -6.10 11.81 3.93
C THR A 127 -5.03 11.64 2.84
N ALA A 128 -3.83 12.18 3.06
CA ALA A 128 -2.71 12.05 2.14
C ALA A 128 -2.23 10.59 2.03
N LEU A 129 -2.14 9.89 3.16
CA LEU A 129 -1.79 8.48 3.21
C LEU A 129 -2.82 7.62 2.44
N ASN A 130 -4.11 7.80 2.71
CA ASN A 130 -5.17 7.05 2.02
C ASN A 130 -5.17 7.31 0.51
N ARG A 131 -4.88 8.54 0.09
CA ARG A 131 -4.71 8.85 -1.34
C ARG A 131 -3.52 8.13 -1.96
N ALA A 132 -2.40 8.06 -1.23
CA ALA A 132 -1.20 7.36 -1.68
C ALA A 132 -1.39 5.84 -1.73
N LEU A 133 -2.27 5.30 -0.87
CA LEU A 133 -2.60 3.87 -0.84
C LEU A 133 -3.60 3.46 -1.93
N GLY A 134 -4.33 4.41 -2.53
CA GLY A 134 -5.42 4.13 -3.46
C GLY A 134 -5.00 3.38 -4.73
N ASP A 135 -3.74 3.47 -5.13
CA ASP A 135 -3.16 2.80 -6.30
C ASP A 135 -2.17 1.68 -5.93
N ILE A 136 -2.04 1.36 -4.63
CA ILE A 136 -1.16 0.30 -4.13
C ILE A 136 -1.99 -0.95 -3.86
N PRO A 137 -1.70 -2.08 -4.54
CA PRO A 137 -2.33 -3.35 -4.20
C PRO A 137 -2.04 -3.73 -2.75
N PRO A 138 -3.03 -4.20 -1.98
CA PRO A 138 -2.85 -4.54 -0.56
C PRO A 138 -1.70 -5.53 -0.30
N GLU A 139 -1.46 -6.44 -1.24
CA GLU A 139 -0.41 -7.46 -1.14
C GLU A 139 1.00 -6.88 -1.28
N ARG A 140 1.12 -5.67 -1.83
CA ARG A 140 2.39 -4.97 -2.00
C ARG A 140 2.65 -3.92 -0.94
N PHE A 141 1.69 -3.65 -0.07
CA PHE A 141 1.84 -2.65 0.98
C PHE A 141 2.69 -3.19 2.14
N ALA A 142 3.93 -2.70 2.27
CA ALA A 142 4.85 -3.07 3.34
C ALA A 142 4.54 -2.37 4.66
N GLY A 143 4.05 -1.13 4.60
CA GLY A 143 3.74 -0.32 5.77
C GLY A 143 3.83 1.17 5.48
N ALA A 144 3.44 1.97 6.48
CA ALA A 144 3.52 3.42 6.40
C ALA A 144 4.27 4.03 7.59
N LEU A 145 4.95 5.14 7.33
CA LEU A 145 5.60 6.00 8.33
C LEU A 145 5.07 7.42 8.21
N LEU A 146 4.61 7.97 9.33
CA LEU A 146 4.21 9.38 9.43
C LEU A 146 5.31 10.15 10.16
N VAL A 147 5.84 11.21 9.55
CA VAL A 147 6.80 12.14 10.16
C VAL A 147 6.05 13.43 10.44
N THR A 148 5.82 13.76 11.71
CA THR A 148 4.96 14.89 12.13
C THR A 148 5.32 15.34 13.55
N ASP A 149 4.90 16.55 13.93
CA ASP A 149 4.97 17.03 15.32
C ASP A 149 3.81 16.55 16.21
N GLY A 150 2.94 15.70 15.65
CA GLY A 150 1.77 15.16 16.35
C GLY A 150 0.51 15.99 16.23
N GLN A 151 0.54 17.17 15.61
CA GLN A 151 -0.65 18.01 15.37
C GLN A 151 -1.39 17.55 14.11
N VAL A 152 -2.00 16.38 14.18
CA VAL A 152 -2.73 15.76 13.06
C VAL A 152 -4.23 15.96 13.27
N HIS A 153 -4.92 16.54 12.27
CA HIS A 153 -6.32 16.93 12.38
C HIS A 153 -7.32 15.88 11.84
N ASP A 154 -6.83 14.93 11.06
CA ASP A 154 -7.66 13.91 10.41
C ASP A 154 -7.39 12.49 10.92
N VAL A 155 -7.03 12.37 12.20
CA VAL A 155 -6.82 11.06 12.84
C VAL A 155 -8.15 10.32 12.89
N PRO A 156 -8.25 9.11 12.32
CA PRO A 156 -9.47 8.33 12.41
C PRO A 156 -9.78 7.99 13.87
N PRO A 157 -11.06 8.05 14.30
CA PRO A 157 -11.45 7.75 15.67
C PRO A 157 -11.25 6.28 16.05
N ASP A 158 -11.08 5.42 15.06
CA ASP A 158 -10.87 3.99 15.22
C ASP A 158 -9.85 3.52 14.17
N ALA A 159 -8.84 2.80 14.61
CA ALA A 159 -7.81 2.24 13.74
C ALA A 159 -8.38 1.30 12.67
N SER A 160 -9.45 0.57 12.98
CA SER A 160 -10.14 -0.31 12.03
C SER A 160 -10.79 0.44 10.86
N LYS A 161 -11.08 1.73 11.03
CA LYS A 161 -11.68 2.60 10.02
C LYS A 161 -10.65 3.37 9.21
N SER A 162 -9.37 3.22 9.52
CA SER A 162 -8.29 3.90 8.79
C SER A 162 -8.14 3.43 7.34
N GLY A 163 -8.63 2.22 7.01
CA GLY A 163 -8.41 1.58 5.71
C GLY A 163 -6.98 1.08 5.47
N ILE A 164 -6.13 1.13 6.50
CA ILE A 164 -4.71 0.78 6.42
C ILE A 164 -4.55 -0.68 6.85
N ASN A 165 -4.21 -1.55 5.91
CA ASN A 165 -3.98 -2.97 6.15
C ASN A 165 -2.48 -3.27 6.27
N GLY A 166 -1.81 -2.70 7.28
CA GLY A 166 -0.38 -2.93 7.49
C GLY A 166 0.15 -2.12 8.67
N PRO A 167 1.44 -2.26 8.99
CA PRO A 167 2.06 -1.53 10.08
C PRO A 167 2.09 -0.03 9.79
N LEU A 168 1.74 0.75 10.82
CA LEU A 168 1.79 2.21 10.79
C LEU A 168 2.70 2.67 11.93
N HIS A 169 3.73 3.43 11.60
CA HIS A 169 4.68 4.00 12.55
C HIS A 169 4.62 5.53 12.52
N GLY A 170 4.78 6.15 13.68
CA GLY A 170 4.92 7.59 13.81
C GLY A 170 6.32 7.97 14.26
N LEU A 171 6.94 8.92 13.56
CA LEU A 171 8.16 9.58 13.96
C LEU A 171 7.80 11.01 14.34
N LEU A 172 7.94 11.33 15.63
CA LEU A 172 7.63 12.66 16.14
C LEU A 172 8.83 13.58 15.98
N THR A 173 8.61 14.71 15.33
CA THR A 173 9.55 15.84 15.28
C THR A 173 9.32 16.76 16.47
N GLY A 174 10.37 17.51 16.84
CA GLY A 174 10.35 18.40 18.00
C GLY A 174 11.18 17.88 19.17
N SER A 175 11.18 18.61 20.25
CA SER A 175 11.92 18.29 21.47
C SER A 175 10.98 18.34 22.67
N GLN A 176 11.20 17.47 23.67
CA GLN A 176 10.47 17.51 24.95
C GLN A 176 10.71 18.82 25.74
N THR A 177 11.78 19.53 25.42
CA THR A 177 12.11 20.80 26.04
C THR A 177 11.65 22.03 25.24
N GLU A 178 10.92 21.78 24.16
CA GLU A 178 10.40 22.84 23.30
C GLU A 178 9.36 23.66 24.04
N ARG A 179 9.56 25.00 24.03
CA ARG A 179 8.61 25.93 24.62
C ARG A 179 7.88 26.66 23.50
N ASP A 180 6.58 26.49 23.47
CA ASP A 180 5.73 27.28 22.59
C ASP A 180 5.18 28.48 23.36
N ARG A 181 5.47 29.68 22.85
CA ARG A 181 4.99 30.92 23.41
C ARG A 181 4.15 31.66 22.39
N ARG A 182 2.84 31.70 22.64
CA ARG A 182 1.92 32.40 21.77
C ARG A 182 1.28 33.60 22.41
N VAL A 183 1.03 34.61 21.59
CA VAL A 183 0.32 35.83 22.01
C VAL A 183 -1.15 35.69 21.61
N VAL A 184 -2.03 35.72 22.58
CA VAL A 184 -3.48 35.73 22.38
C VAL A 184 -4.00 37.14 22.62
N ILE A 185 -4.59 37.77 21.60
CA ILE A 185 -5.21 39.07 21.69
C ILE A 185 -6.56 38.91 22.36
N GLU A 186 -6.71 39.43 23.58
CA GLU A 186 -7.96 39.40 24.34
C GLU A 186 -8.89 40.53 23.98
N GLN A 187 -8.30 41.73 23.76
CA GLN A 187 -9.06 42.91 23.43
C GLN A 187 -8.26 43.78 22.48
N ALA A 188 -8.82 44.11 21.33
CA ALA A 188 -8.29 45.06 20.38
C ALA A 188 -9.41 46.01 19.90
N PRO A 189 -9.16 47.30 19.79
CA PRO A 189 -10.12 48.23 19.19
C PRO A 189 -10.28 47.92 17.69
N ARG A 190 -11.51 47.94 17.20
CA ARG A 190 -11.81 47.72 15.75
C ARG A 190 -11.42 48.91 14.88
N PHE A 191 -11.31 50.07 15.48
CA PHE A 191 -11.01 51.33 14.78
C PHE A 191 -10.02 52.16 15.65
N GLY A 192 -9.13 52.90 15.02
CA GLY A 192 -8.24 53.82 15.66
C GLY A 192 -8.28 55.20 14.97
N ILE A 193 -8.14 56.25 15.74
CA ILE A 193 -8.01 57.64 15.21
C ILE A 193 -6.54 57.95 15.15
N VAL A 194 -6.06 58.41 14.01
CA VAL A 194 -4.66 58.79 13.82
C VAL A 194 -4.28 59.88 14.85
N GLY A 195 -3.20 59.67 15.60
CA GLY A 195 -2.71 60.53 16.65
C GLY A 195 -3.22 60.18 18.05
N ASN A 196 -4.14 59.25 18.23
CA ASN A 196 -4.62 58.82 19.54
C ASN A 196 -4.04 57.48 19.93
N ALA A 197 -3.63 57.32 21.20
CA ALA A 197 -3.18 56.05 21.74
C ALA A 197 -4.30 55.00 21.75
N GLN A 198 -3.99 53.78 21.33
CA GLN A 198 -4.90 52.63 21.37
C GLN A 198 -4.40 51.63 22.42
N ILE A 199 -5.32 51.08 23.19
CA ILE A 199 -5.01 50.05 24.19
C ILE A 199 -5.32 48.67 23.61
N LEU A 200 -4.28 47.86 23.52
CA LEU A 200 -4.36 46.47 23.14
C LEU A 200 -4.10 45.61 24.39
N ARG A 201 -5.02 44.69 24.69
CA ARG A 201 -4.80 43.69 25.75
C ARG A 201 -4.47 42.37 25.13
N PHE A 202 -3.38 41.77 25.58
CA PHE A 202 -2.98 40.44 25.13
C PHE A 202 -2.49 39.61 26.31
N ARG A 203 -2.60 38.32 26.17
CA ARG A 203 -2.04 37.32 27.08
C ARG A 203 -0.95 36.54 26.35
N VAL A 204 0.09 36.22 27.07
CA VAL A 204 1.15 35.34 26.59
C VAL A 204 0.94 33.99 27.26
N ASP A 205 0.64 32.95 26.43
CA ASP A 205 0.53 31.59 26.88
C ASP A 205 1.86 30.87 26.61
N ASP A 206 2.48 30.33 27.65
CA ASP A 206 3.62 29.41 27.55
C ASP A 206 3.11 27.97 27.65
N VAL A 207 3.31 27.17 26.58
CA VAL A 207 2.96 25.76 26.53
C VAL A 207 4.26 24.95 26.43
N GLY A 208 4.43 23.90 27.26
CA GLY A 208 5.57 22.99 27.16
C GLY A 208 6.73 23.24 28.09
N GLY A 209 6.68 24.25 28.99
CA GLY A 209 7.64 24.37 30.07
C GLY A 209 7.27 23.47 31.21
N GLY A 210 7.86 22.26 31.32
CA GLY A 210 7.74 21.45 32.52
C GLY A 210 8.15 22.33 33.74
N GLY A 211 7.23 22.48 34.70
CA GLY A 211 7.45 23.28 35.91
C GLY A 211 8.70 22.79 36.65
N GLY A 212 9.59 23.72 36.95
CA GLY A 212 10.57 23.59 38.02
C GLY A 212 9.90 23.90 39.35
#